data_e01c34b7b9a922e6257e0f0835a896c2
#
_entry.id   e01c34b7b9a922e6257e0f0835a896c2
#
_cell.length_a   1.000
_cell.length_b   1.000
_cell.length_c   1.000
_cell.angle_alpha   90.00
_cell.angle_beta   90.00
_cell.angle_gamma   90.00
#
_symmetry.space_group_name_H-M   'P 1'
#
loop_
_entity.id
_entity.type
_entity.pdbx_description
1 polymer ?
#
loop_
_entity_poly.entity_id
_entity_poly.type
_entity_poly.pdbx_seq_one_letter_code
_entity_poly.pdbx_strand_id
1 'polypeptide(L)'
;MVIRPFLTGFGLAVALQAAAACGGHGDRGSMLVTTEWLSSHLKDDNLVVIGVGPQTVFAQGHIPGAVSLELSEISAKGVALTLELPPVAELTETFRKLGVSNNSRIVLYTLQASIQSTTRVFLTLDAMGLGKNTALLDGGYAAWTGEGRPVTTEIRAVKPGAVEACAQSDIIVDAGYVSSNLKKPGVNIVDARLPDFYSGRQIPNGQRAGHVPGAVNLPFSSMVDEKGKLKREADLSAMFTAAGIKTGDRVVTYCHIGQQATVIYFTARLLGFDARLYDGSWQDWSARQDLPVEVGNIHKP
;
A
#
# COMPACT_ATOMS: atom_id res chain seq x y z
N MET A 1 70.11 30.71 11.92
CA MET A 1 69.58 29.73 10.99
C MET A 1 68.35 29.16 11.68
N VAL A 2 67.13 29.70 11.36
CA VAL A 2 65.86 29.39 12.06
C VAL A 2 65.00 28.61 11.09
N ILE A 3 64.68 27.35 11.43
CA ILE A 3 63.86 26.45 10.65
C ILE A 3 62.40 26.63 11.12
N ARG A 4 61.56 27.09 10.22
CA ARG A 4 60.11 27.11 10.45
C ARG A 4 59.47 25.81 10.00
N PRO A 5 58.50 25.20 10.74
CA PRO A 5 57.76 24.06 10.27
C PRO A 5 56.56 24.51 9.44
N PHE A 6 56.36 23.84 8.29
CA PHE A 6 55.13 23.94 7.46
C PHE A 6 54.03 23.12 8.12
N LEU A 7 52.92 23.78 8.47
CA LEU A 7 51.65 23.13 8.80
C LEU A 7 50.84 22.92 7.52
N THR A 8 50.68 21.66 7.11
CA THR A 8 49.72 21.26 6.07
C THR A 8 48.36 21.01 6.73
N GLY A 9 47.43 21.96 6.53
CA GLY A 9 46.06 21.78 6.93
C GLY A 9 45.33 20.84 5.96
N PHE A 10 44.92 19.66 6.44
CA PHE A 10 43.96 18.80 5.75
C PHE A 10 42.54 19.37 5.98
N GLY A 11 42.00 20.00 4.98
CA GLY A 11 40.60 20.42 4.97
C GLY A 11 39.70 19.21 4.75
N LEU A 12 38.96 18.81 5.79
CA LEU A 12 37.90 17.79 5.69
C LEU A 12 36.72 18.44 4.98
N ALA A 13 36.50 18.13 3.70
CA ALA A 13 35.29 18.50 2.97
C ALA A 13 34.18 17.61 3.46
N VAL A 14 33.32 18.13 4.34
CA VAL A 14 32.03 17.53 4.69
C VAL A 14 31.10 17.74 3.49
N ALA A 15 30.90 16.70 2.70
CA ALA A 15 29.89 16.68 1.69
C ALA A 15 28.51 16.66 2.41
N LEU A 16 27.83 17.83 2.47
CA LEU A 16 26.41 17.90 2.78
C LEU A 16 25.67 17.21 1.64
N GLN A 17 25.28 15.95 1.85
CA GLN A 17 24.26 15.33 1.03
C GLN A 17 22.94 16.06 1.35
N ALA A 18 22.50 16.90 0.41
CA ALA A 18 21.17 17.47 0.45
C ALA A 18 20.17 16.28 0.41
N ALA A 19 19.47 16.03 1.51
CA ALA A 19 18.32 15.16 1.52
C ALA A 19 17.35 15.72 0.48
N ALA A 20 17.17 14.99 -0.63
CA ALA A 20 16.17 15.32 -1.62
C ALA A 20 14.82 15.33 -0.88
N ALA A 21 14.12 16.47 -0.90
CA ALA A 21 12.81 16.59 -0.30
C ALA A 21 11.90 15.56 -0.99
N CYS A 22 11.44 14.59 -0.22
CA CYS A 22 10.49 13.59 -0.70
C CYS A 22 9.24 14.32 -1.18
N GLY A 23 8.95 14.26 -2.48
CA GLY A 23 7.82 14.97 -3.08
C GLY A 23 6.51 14.51 -2.44
N GLY A 24 5.68 15.47 -2.02
CA GLY A 24 4.40 15.25 -1.38
C GLY A 24 3.46 14.30 -2.14
N HIS A 25 2.37 13.94 -1.49
CA HIS A 25 1.34 13.03 -2.01
C HIS A 25 0.82 13.48 -3.39
N GLY A 26 0.66 12.52 -4.31
CA GLY A 26 0.23 12.79 -5.69
C GLY A 26 -1.21 13.31 -5.81
N ASP A 27 -1.52 13.82 -6.99
CA ASP A 27 -2.88 14.24 -7.36
C ASP A 27 -3.82 13.02 -7.34
N ARG A 28 -5.01 13.19 -6.74
CA ARG A 28 -6.04 12.14 -6.59
C ARG A 28 -6.51 11.58 -7.92
N GLY A 29 -6.60 12.41 -8.95
CA GLY A 29 -7.03 12.01 -10.30
C GLY A 29 -6.11 11.03 -11.01
N SER A 30 -4.91 10.79 -10.48
CA SER A 30 -3.92 9.87 -11.05
C SER A 30 -3.87 8.48 -10.38
N MET A 31 -4.62 8.26 -9.28
CA MET A 31 -4.55 7.00 -8.51
C MET A 31 -5.32 5.83 -9.15
N LEU A 32 -6.28 6.11 -10.02
CA LEU A 32 -7.00 5.10 -10.80
C LEU A 32 -6.89 5.40 -12.29
N VAL A 33 -6.69 4.38 -13.11
CA VAL A 33 -6.69 4.48 -14.57
C VAL A 33 -7.68 3.48 -15.17
N THR A 34 -8.29 3.87 -16.28
CA THR A 34 -9.18 2.99 -17.05
C THR A 34 -8.36 2.06 -17.97
N THR A 35 -8.98 1.00 -18.45
CA THR A 35 -8.41 0.12 -19.46
C THR A 35 -8.13 0.85 -20.77
N GLU A 36 -8.97 1.80 -21.15
CA GLU A 36 -8.78 2.64 -22.34
C GLU A 36 -7.54 3.52 -22.21
N TRP A 37 -7.40 4.19 -21.04
CA TRP A 37 -6.22 4.99 -20.74
C TRP A 37 -4.96 4.14 -20.84
N LEU A 38 -4.92 2.98 -20.15
CA LEU A 38 -3.75 2.11 -20.16
C LEU A 38 -3.43 1.62 -21.58
N SER A 39 -4.45 1.23 -22.36
CA SER A 39 -4.28 0.77 -23.74
C SER A 39 -3.61 1.82 -24.64
N SER A 40 -3.95 3.10 -24.46
CA SER A 40 -3.37 4.20 -25.25
C SER A 40 -1.95 4.56 -24.83
N HIS A 41 -1.51 4.16 -23.62
CA HIS A 41 -0.20 4.51 -23.03
C HIS A 41 0.80 3.34 -22.96
N LEU A 42 0.44 2.13 -23.42
CA LEU A 42 1.32 0.94 -23.34
C LEU A 42 2.69 1.13 -24.00
N LYS A 43 2.84 2.12 -24.87
CA LYS A 43 4.08 2.40 -25.60
C LYS A 43 4.89 3.57 -24.99
N ASP A 44 4.43 4.13 -23.87
CA ASP A 44 5.15 5.23 -23.21
C ASP A 44 6.43 4.68 -22.57
N ASP A 45 7.57 5.31 -22.87
CA ASP A 45 8.90 4.84 -22.44
C ASP A 45 9.07 4.77 -20.91
N ASN A 46 8.35 5.63 -20.17
CA ASN A 46 8.42 5.68 -18.71
C ASN A 46 7.29 4.91 -18.02
N LEU A 47 6.43 4.19 -18.76
CA LEU A 47 5.37 3.38 -18.17
C LEU A 47 5.89 2.02 -17.73
N VAL A 48 5.65 1.67 -16.47
CA VAL A 48 5.87 0.33 -15.92
C VAL A 48 4.53 -0.26 -15.50
N VAL A 49 4.11 -1.32 -16.17
CA VAL A 49 2.87 -2.05 -15.86
C VAL A 49 3.22 -3.30 -15.06
N ILE A 50 2.63 -3.44 -13.86
CA ILE A 50 2.94 -4.56 -12.94
C ILE A 50 1.68 -5.39 -12.70
N GLY A 51 1.71 -6.66 -13.12
CA GLY A 51 0.69 -7.66 -12.79
C GLY A 51 0.98 -8.27 -11.42
N VAL A 52 0.05 -8.06 -10.47
CA VAL A 52 0.19 -8.51 -9.08
C VAL A 52 -0.55 -9.82 -8.87
N GLY A 53 0.17 -10.87 -8.52
CA GLY A 53 -0.36 -12.20 -8.27
C GLY A 53 0.61 -13.32 -8.66
N PRO A 54 0.16 -14.59 -8.61
CA PRO A 54 1.04 -15.72 -8.88
C PRO A 54 1.67 -15.69 -10.28
N GLN A 55 2.98 -15.93 -10.35
CA GLN A 55 3.73 -16.01 -11.60
C GLN A 55 3.13 -17.03 -12.59
N THR A 56 2.56 -18.13 -12.08
CA THR A 56 1.89 -19.13 -12.88
C THR A 56 0.64 -18.60 -13.60
N VAL A 57 -0.09 -17.70 -12.99
CA VAL A 57 -1.25 -17.02 -13.60
C VAL A 57 -0.78 -15.99 -14.64
N PHE A 58 0.26 -15.23 -14.30
CA PHE A 58 0.86 -14.26 -15.23
C PHE A 58 1.35 -14.93 -16.53
N ALA A 59 2.00 -16.09 -16.40
CA ALA A 59 2.51 -16.85 -17.54
C ALA A 59 1.40 -17.39 -18.47
N GLN A 60 0.18 -17.58 -17.97
CA GLN A 60 -0.96 -18.02 -18.79
C GLN A 60 -1.56 -16.89 -19.64
N GLY A 61 -1.33 -15.63 -19.26
CA GLY A 61 -1.75 -14.46 -20.01
C GLY A 61 -1.69 -13.19 -19.16
N HIS A 62 -1.16 -12.13 -19.75
CA HIS A 62 -1.01 -10.84 -19.08
C HIS A 62 -1.13 -9.67 -20.07
N ILE A 63 -1.21 -8.44 -19.56
CA ILE A 63 -1.23 -7.22 -20.37
C ILE A 63 0.12 -7.06 -21.09
N PRO A 64 0.13 -6.79 -22.41
CA PRO A 64 1.37 -6.65 -23.15
C PRO A 64 2.35 -5.66 -22.53
N GLY A 65 3.62 -6.07 -22.41
CA GLY A 65 4.66 -5.24 -21.81
C GLY A 65 4.67 -5.20 -20.26
N ALA A 66 3.73 -5.85 -19.59
CA ALA A 66 3.72 -5.94 -18.14
C ALA A 66 4.84 -6.83 -17.59
N VAL A 67 5.18 -6.61 -16.31
CA VAL A 67 6.05 -7.46 -15.50
C VAL A 67 5.24 -8.05 -14.34
N SER A 68 5.69 -9.17 -13.78
CA SER A 68 5.01 -9.85 -12.66
C SER A 68 5.63 -9.48 -11.33
N LEU A 69 4.78 -9.43 -10.29
CA LEU A 69 5.20 -9.27 -8.89
C LEU A 69 4.31 -10.10 -7.98
N GLU A 70 4.92 -10.94 -7.15
CA GLU A 70 4.24 -11.64 -6.06
C GLU A 70 4.44 -10.92 -4.72
N LEU A 71 3.47 -11.01 -3.81
CA LEU A 71 3.58 -10.40 -2.48
C LEU A 71 4.78 -10.92 -1.68
N SER A 72 5.19 -12.16 -1.91
CA SER A 72 6.37 -12.77 -1.28
C SER A 72 7.68 -12.04 -1.58
N GLU A 73 7.73 -11.28 -2.70
CA GLU A 73 8.91 -10.51 -3.12
C GLU A 73 9.01 -9.15 -2.42
N ILE A 74 7.92 -8.69 -1.80
CA ILE A 74 7.84 -7.44 -1.03
C ILE A 74 7.46 -7.68 0.43
N SER A 75 7.67 -8.89 0.94
CA SER A 75 7.38 -9.29 2.32
C SER A 75 8.66 -9.70 3.03
N ALA A 76 8.85 -9.22 4.26
CA ALA A 76 9.99 -9.58 5.09
C ALA A 76 10.01 -11.09 5.39
N LYS A 77 11.20 -11.67 5.36
CA LYS A 77 11.41 -13.10 5.61
C LYS A 77 11.97 -13.33 6.99
N GLY A 78 11.57 -14.45 7.64
CA GLY A 78 12.12 -14.82 8.93
C GLY A 78 11.65 -13.95 10.11
N VAL A 79 10.59 -13.15 9.91
CA VAL A 79 9.95 -12.35 10.96
C VAL A 79 8.71 -13.05 11.51
N ALA A 80 8.30 -12.68 12.73
CA ALA A 80 7.18 -13.31 13.41
C ALA A 80 5.81 -12.94 12.82
N LEU A 81 5.69 -11.75 12.24
CA LEU A 81 4.45 -11.24 11.69
C LEU A 81 4.39 -11.46 10.17
N THR A 82 3.18 -11.70 9.68
CA THR A 82 2.94 -12.01 8.27
C THR A 82 2.90 -10.73 7.45
N LEU A 83 3.50 -10.74 6.25
CA LEU A 83 3.49 -9.66 5.26
C LEU A 83 4.13 -8.33 5.71
N GLU A 84 4.87 -8.26 6.80
CA GLU A 84 5.60 -7.04 7.15
C GLU A 84 6.51 -6.59 6.00
N LEU A 85 6.63 -5.27 5.83
CA LEU A 85 7.50 -4.73 4.79
C LEU A 85 8.98 -5.00 5.12
N PRO A 86 9.78 -5.45 4.15
CA PRO A 86 11.21 -5.52 4.30
C PRO A 86 11.84 -4.12 4.34
N PRO A 87 13.13 -4.01 4.72
CA PRO A 87 13.86 -2.75 4.64
C PRO A 87 13.75 -2.10 3.26
N VAL A 88 13.65 -0.76 3.24
CA VAL A 88 13.48 0.02 1.99
C VAL A 88 14.57 -0.27 0.95
N ALA A 89 15.79 -0.61 1.38
CA ALA A 89 16.87 -1.00 0.48
C ALA A 89 16.54 -2.27 -0.33
N GLU A 90 15.95 -3.29 0.31
CA GLU A 90 15.54 -4.53 -0.37
C GLU A 90 14.38 -4.27 -1.33
N LEU A 91 13.38 -3.47 -0.92
CA LEU A 91 12.29 -3.04 -1.79
C LEU A 91 12.82 -2.28 -3.01
N THR A 92 13.81 -1.39 -2.81
CA THR A 92 14.44 -0.63 -3.89
C THR A 92 15.03 -1.57 -4.94
N GLU A 93 15.77 -2.61 -4.54
CA GLU A 93 16.33 -3.60 -5.47
C GLU A 93 15.24 -4.41 -6.18
N THR A 94 14.16 -4.79 -5.48
CA THR A 94 13.02 -5.47 -6.09
C THR A 94 12.40 -4.62 -7.20
N PHE A 95 12.09 -3.36 -6.93
CA PHE A 95 11.47 -2.50 -7.95
C PHE A 95 12.42 -2.07 -9.07
N ARG A 96 13.74 -1.95 -8.81
CA ARG A 96 14.74 -1.77 -9.88
C ARG A 96 14.73 -2.93 -10.88
N LYS A 97 14.68 -4.18 -10.39
CA LYS A 97 14.58 -5.37 -11.26
C LYS A 97 13.33 -5.37 -12.13
N LEU A 98 12.24 -4.75 -11.68
CA LEU A 98 11.00 -4.58 -12.45
C LEU A 98 11.07 -3.40 -13.45
N GLY A 99 12.20 -2.70 -13.53
CA GLY A 99 12.41 -1.56 -14.42
C GLY A 99 11.94 -0.21 -13.88
N VAL A 100 11.62 -0.12 -12.59
CA VAL A 100 11.13 1.13 -11.99
C VAL A 100 12.28 2.11 -11.80
N SER A 101 12.05 3.36 -12.20
CA SER A 101 12.92 4.53 -12.00
C SER A 101 12.13 5.65 -11.31
N ASN A 102 12.78 6.70 -10.83
CA ASN A 102 12.10 7.79 -10.10
C ASN A 102 11.08 8.56 -10.96
N ASN A 103 11.23 8.56 -12.27
CA ASN A 103 10.32 9.17 -13.23
C ASN A 103 9.31 8.19 -13.85
N SER A 104 9.30 6.95 -13.42
CA SER A 104 8.34 5.95 -13.92
C SER A 104 6.92 6.32 -13.53
N ARG A 105 6.00 6.11 -14.46
CA ARG A 105 4.55 5.99 -14.20
C ARG A 105 4.24 4.53 -13.99
N ILE A 106 3.73 4.17 -12.83
CA ILE A 106 3.52 2.78 -12.44
C ILE A 106 2.03 2.48 -12.47
N VAL A 107 1.63 1.47 -13.22
CA VAL A 107 0.25 0.97 -13.22
C VAL A 107 0.24 -0.44 -12.68
N LEU A 108 -0.46 -0.63 -11.57
CA LEU A 108 -0.66 -1.91 -10.92
C LEU A 108 -1.99 -2.52 -11.37
N TYR A 109 -2.01 -3.80 -11.66
CA TYR A 109 -3.27 -4.50 -11.91
C TYR A 109 -3.29 -5.86 -11.22
N THR A 110 -4.47 -6.24 -10.71
CA THR A 110 -4.65 -7.58 -10.14
C THR A 110 -4.80 -8.62 -11.23
N LEU A 111 -4.08 -9.74 -11.10
CA LEU A 111 -4.22 -10.92 -11.96
C LEU A 111 -5.43 -11.78 -11.58
N GLN A 112 -5.88 -11.70 -10.34
CA GLN A 112 -7.00 -12.47 -9.79
C GLN A 112 -8.08 -11.52 -9.26
N ALA A 113 -9.21 -12.05 -8.77
CA ALA A 113 -10.37 -11.26 -8.37
C ALA A 113 -10.15 -10.33 -7.16
N SER A 114 -9.04 -10.46 -6.42
CA SER A 114 -8.84 -9.69 -5.18
C SER A 114 -7.92 -8.51 -5.35
N ILE A 115 -8.45 -7.29 -5.17
CA ILE A 115 -7.71 -6.03 -5.23
C ILE A 115 -6.69 -5.86 -4.06
N GLN A 116 -6.85 -6.58 -2.96
CA GLN A 116 -6.05 -6.39 -1.74
C GLN A 116 -4.54 -6.63 -1.94
N SER A 117 -4.16 -7.54 -2.83
CA SER A 117 -2.74 -7.74 -3.16
C SER A 117 -2.18 -6.53 -3.92
N THR A 118 -2.95 -5.97 -4.83
CA THR A 118 -2.56 -4.82 -5.63
C THR A 118 -2.49 -3.55 -4.78
N THR A 119 -3.44 -3.34 -3.86
CA THR A 119 -3.38 -2.21 -2.91
C THR A 119 -2.24 -2.37 -1.90
N ARG A 120 -1.80 -3.61 -1.59
CA ARG A 120 -0.61 -3.85 -0.78
C ARG A 120 0.67 -3.39 -1.50
N VAL A 121 0.79 -3.66 -2.80
CA VAL A 121 1.89 -3.14 -3.62
C VAL A 121 1.84 -1.61 -3.71
N PHE A 122 0.63 -1.02 -3.87
CA PHE A 122 0.47 0.44 -3.83
C PHE A 122 0.99 1.04 -2.52
N LEU A 123 0.57 0.50 -1.36
CA LEU A 123 1.07 0.93 -0.06
C LEU A 123 2.60 0.87 0.02
N THR A 124 3.20 -0.23 -0.47
CA THR A 124 4.66 -0.40 -0.48
C THR A 124 5.35 0.69 -1.28
N LEU A 125 4.85 0.99 -2.48
CA LEU A 125 5.37 2.07 -3.33
C LEU A 125 5.12 3.44 -2.70
N ASP A 126 3.99 3.67 -2.04
CA ASP A 126 3.70 4.92 -1.33
C ASP A 126 4.66 5.12 -0.15
N ALA A 127 4.94 4.05 0.62
CA ALA A 127 5.94 4.05 1.69
C ALA A 127 7.37 4.29 1.18
N MET A 128 7.67 3.93 -0.07
CA MET A 128 8.92 4.24 -0.76
C MET A 128 8.97 5.65 -1.37
N GLY A 129 7.90 6.46 -1.24
CA GLY A 129 7.79 7.80 -1.82
C GLY A 129 7.37 7.83 -3.30
N LEU A 130 6.88 6.70 -3.84
CA LEU A 130 6.45 6.56 -5.24
C LEU A 130 4.91 6.56 -5.40
N GLY A 131 4.15 6.81 -4.34
CA GLY A 131 2.69 6.77 -4.39
C GLY A 131 2.07 7.70 -5.43
N LYS A 132 2.63 8.91 -5.61
CA LYS A 132 2.19 9.87 -6.62
C LYS A 132 2.41 9.40 -8.07
N ASN A 133 3.30 8.45 -8.27
CA ASN A 133 3.64 7.91 -9.58
C ASN A 133 2.89 6.61 -9.88
N THR A 134 2.09 6.13 -8.92
CA THR A 134 1.47 4.82 -8.93
C THR A 134 -0.05 4.91 -9.01
N ALA A 135 -0.62 4.20 -9.97
CA ALA A 135 -2.07 4.06 -10.13
C ALA A 135 -2.48 2.58 -10.17
N LEU A 136 -3.74 2.30 -9.85
CA LEU A 136 -4.35 1.01 -10.08
C LEU A 136 -5.17 1.02 -11.37
N LEU A 137 -5.10 -0.07 -12.13
CA LEU A 137 -6.04 -0.34 -13.22
C LEU A 137 -7.38 -0.75 -12.64
N ASP A 138 -8.41 0.06 -12.82
CA ASP A 138 -9.75 -0.20 -12.27
C ASP A 138 -10.37 -1.45 -12.88
N GLY A 139 -10.73 -2.41 -12.03
CA GLY A 139 -11.21 -3.75 -12.42
C GLY A 139 -10.12 -4.72 -12.87
N GLY A 140 -8.84 -4.32 -12.85
CA GLY A 140 -7.69 -5.18 -13.07
C GLY A 140 -7.70 -5.96 -14.38
N TYR A 141 -7.11 -7.16 -14.37
CA TYR A 141 -7.03 -8.03 -15.56
C TYR A 141 -8.39 -8.48 -16.07
N ALA A 142 -9.36 -8.67 -15.16
CA ALA A 142 -10.71 -9.07 -15.54
C ALA A 142 -11.42 -8.00 -16.40
N ALA A 143 -11.27 -6.72 -16.06
CA ALA A 143 -11.82 -5.63 -16.88
C ALA A 143 -11.11 -5.56 -18.23
N TRP A 144 -9.76 -5.69 -18.26
CA TRP A 144 -8.97 -5.68 -19.48
C TRP A 144 -9.42 -6.77 -20.47
N THR A 145 -9.51 -8.02 -20.02
CA THR A 145 -9.93 -9.15 -20.85
C THR A 145 -11.42 -9.12 -21.19
N GLY A 146 -12.26 -8.67 -20.26
CA GLY A 146 -13.70 -8.53 -20.47
C GLY A 146 -14.07 -7.53 -21.58
N GLU A 147 -13.18 -6.56 -21.84
CA GLU A 147 -13.30 -5.61 -22.96
C GLU A 147 -12.64 -6.13 -24.27
N GLY A 148 -12.15 -7.38 -24.30
CA GLY A 148 -11.51 -7.97 -25.46
C GLY A 148 -10.16 -7.35 -25.82
N ARG A 149 -9.47 -6.72 -24.87
CA ARG A 149 -8.18 -6.08 -25.12
C ARG A 149 -7.06 -7.11 -25.27
N PRO A 150 -5.96 -6.77 -25.99
CA PRO A 150 -4.86 -7.69 -26.27
C PRO A 150 -4.22 -8.26 -25.01
N VAL A 151 -3.91 -9.55 -25.06
CA VAL A 151 -3.13 -10.27 -24.04
C VAL A 151 -1.95 -10.97 -24.68
N THR A 152 -0.91 -11.27 -23.90
CA THR A 152 0.27 -12.00 -24.34
C THR A 152 0.73 -12.99 -23.28
N THR A 153 1.47 -14.01 -23.70
CA THR A 153 2.24 -14.91 -22.83
C THR A 153 3.74 -14.66 -22.93
N GLU A 154 4.15 -13.68 -23.75
CA GLU A 154 5.55 -13.33 -23.96
C GLU A 154 6.13 -12.63 -22.74
N ILE A 155 7.10 -13.25 -22.10
CA ILE A 155 7.84 -12.66 -20.98
C ILE A 155 8.99 -11.81 -21.54
N ARG A 156 8.87 -10.50 -21.40
CA ARG A 156 9.92 -9.59 -21.88
C ARG A 156 11.14 -9.58 -20.96
N ALA A 157 12.32 -9.41 -21.53
CA ALA A 157 13.50 -9.05 -20.76
C ALA A 157 13.36 -7.61 -20.23
N VAL A 158 13.56 -7.41 -18.93
CA VAL A 158 13.47 -6.10 -18.27
C VAL A 158 14.87 -5.54 -18.09
N LYS A 159 15.09 -4.31 -18.57
CA LYS A 159 16.29 -3.55 -18.18
C LYS A 159 16.06 -2.98 -16.78
N PRO A 160 16.96 -3.24 -15.82
CA PRO A 160 16.81 -2.66 -14.48
C PRO A 160 16.65 -1.14 -14.51
N GLY A 161 15.74 -0.65 -13.70
CA GLY A 161 15.52 0.78 -13.51
C GLY A 161 16.52 1.38 -12.52
N ALA A 162 16.35 2.68 -12.26
CA ALA A 162 17.23 3.48 -11.40
C ALA A 162 16.43 4.23 -10.32
N VAL A 163 15.50 3.52 -9.64
CA VAL A 163 14.74 4.12 -8.55
C VAL A 163 15.63 4.31 -7.32
N GLU A 164 15.49 5.48 -6.69
CA GLU A 164 16.02 5.78 -5.36
C GLU A 164 14.81 6.03 -4.45
N ALA A 165 14.59 5.11 -3.51
CA ALA A 165 13.45 5.21 -2.62
C ALA A 165 13.65 6.32 -1.60
N CYS A 166 12.57 7.07 -1.35
CA CYS A 166 12.49 8.08 -0.30
C CYS A 166 11.49 7.60 0.74
N ALA A 167 11.97 6.92 1.78
CA ALA A 167 11.13 6.31 2.81
C ALA A 167 10.18 7.32 3.46
N GLN A 168 8.88 7.05 3.42
CA GLN A 168 7.84 7.79 4.11
C GLN A 168 7.57 7.12 5.45
N SER A 169 8.27 7.55 6.50
CA SER A 169 8.27 6.91 7.82
C SER A 169 6.95 7.01 8.57
N ASP A 170 6.02 7.82 8.09
CA ASP A 170 4.74 8.07 8.75
C ASP A 170 3.57 7.27 8.14
N ILE A 171 3.77 6.55 7.05
CA ILE A 171 2.74 5.71 6.42
C ILE A 171 2.48 4.43 7.22
N ILE A 172 3.55 3.77 7.66
CA ILE A 172 3.47 2.54 8.47
C ILE A 172 3.60 2.92 9.95
N VAL A 173 2.66 2.45 10.75
CA VAL A 173 2.64 2.68 12.19
C VAL A 173 2.61 1.36 12.96
N ASP A 174 3.04 1.40 14.21
CA ASP A 174 3.10 0.27 15.12
C ASP A 174 1.96 0.28 16.16
N ALA A 175 1.93 -0.76 17.01
CA ALA A 175 0.95 -0.89 18.09
C ALA A 175 1.06 0.24 19.11
N GLY A 176 2.25 0.77 19.36
CA GLY A 176 2.48 1.91 20.26
C GLY A 176 1.82 3.18 19.75
N TYR A 177 1.96 3.44 18.44
CA TYR A 177 1.26 4.55 17.79
C TYR A 177 -0.27 4.39 17.91
N VAL A 178 -0.81 3.21 17.57
CA VAL A 178 -2.26 2.94 17.66
C VAL A 178 -2.75 3.12 19.09
N SER A 179 -2.06 2.53 20.09
CA SER A 179 -2.40 2.63 21.51
C SER A 179 -2.43 4.08 22.01
N SER A 180 -1.47 4.89 21.57
CA SER A 180 -1.37 6.31 21.95
C SER A 180 -2.44 7.20 21.30
N ASN A 181 -3.15 6.70 20.30
CA ASN A 181 -4.17 7.43 19.55
C ASN A 181 -5.59 6.85 19.69
N LEU A 182 -5.81 5.91 20.62
CA LEU A 182 -7.14 5.37 20.90
C LEU A 182 -8.11 6.50 21.32
N LYS A 183 -9.27 6.55 20.65
CA LYS A 183 -10.35 7.53 20.91
C LYS A 183 -9.91 9.00 20.87
N LYS A 184 -8.78 9.31 20.22
CA LYS A 184 -8.27 10.67 20.07
C LYS A 184 -9.07 11.41 18.99
N PRO A 185 -9.59 12.62 19.28
CA PRO A 185 -10.30 13.42 18.28
C PRO A 185 -9.46 13.63 17.00
N GLY A 186 -10.07 13.49 15.84
CA GLY A 186 -9.41 13.65 14.53
C GLY A 186 -8.55 12.45 14.12
N VAL A 187 -8.55 11.34 14.89
CA VAL A 187 -7.90 10.09 14.51
C VAL A 187 -8.90 8.94 14.55
N ASN A 188 -9.12 8.29 13.44
CA ASN A 188 -10.03 7.16 13.33
C ASN A 188 -9.23 5.87 13.10
N ILE A 189 -9.36 4.93 14.03
CA ILE A 189 -8.83 3.57 13.85
C ILE A 189 -9.88 2.76 13.10
N VAL A 190 -9.52 2.16 11.97
CA VAL A 190 -10.45 1.47 11.07
C VAL A 190 -10.08 0.01 10.95
N ASP A 191 -10.99 -0.87 11.36
CA ASP A 191 -10.89 -2.32 11.18
C ASP A 191 -11.47 -2.72 9.82
N ALA A 192 -10.62 -3.22 8.93
CA ALA A 192 -11.00 -3.64 7.59
C ALA A 192 -11.51 -5.09 7.53
N ARG A 193 -11.51 -5.83 8.63
CA ARG A 193 -11.99 -7.23 8.68
C ARG A 193 -13.52 -7.29 8.50
N LEU A 194 -13.99 -8.50 8.17
CA LEU A 194 -15.43 -8.74 8.12
C LEU A 194 -16.08 -8.56 9.52
N PRO A 195 -17.37 -8.18 9.58
CA PRO A 195 -18.06 -7.84 10.83
C PRO A 195 -18.01 -8.92 11.91
N ASP A 196 -17.96 -10.19 11.53
CA ASP A 196 -17.91 -11.30 12.49
C ASP A 196 -16.57 -11.38 13.22
N PHE A 197 -15.46 -11.05 12.57
CA PHE A 197 -14.15 -10.92 13.21
C PHE A 197 -14.06 -9.68 14.09
N TYR A 198 -14.58 -8.54 13.61
CA TYR A 198 -14.62 -7.30 14.36
C TYR A 198 -15.41 -7.46 15.67
N SER A 199 -16.60 -8.03 15.61
CA SER A 199 -17.47 -8.22 16.77
C SER A 199 -16.99 -9.31 17.75
N GLY A 200 -16.02 -10.14 17.34
CA GLY A 200 -15.56 -11.29 18.12
C GLY A 200 -16.43 -12.52 18.00
N ARG A 201 -17.43 -12.53 17.09
CA ARG A 201 -18.23 -13.76 16.81
C ARG A 201 -17.39 -14.83 16.12
N GLN A 202 -16.45 -14.42 15.28
CA GLN A 202 -15.44 -15.29 14.68
C GLN A 202 -14.06 -14.93 15.20
N ILE A 203 -13.31 -15.93 15.63
CA ILE A 203 -11.99 -15.75 16.24
C ILE A 203 -10.96 -16.50 15.39
N PRO A 204 -9.92 -15.85 14.86
CA PRO A 204 -8.82 -16.55 14.21
C PRO A 204 -8.07 -17.41 15.23
N ASN A 205 -7.57 -18.59 14.80
CA ASN A 205 -6.85 -19.51 15.68
C ASN A 205 -5.70 -18.83 16.43
N GLY A 206 -5.66 -19.01 17.76
CA GLY A 206 -4.61 -18.48 18.62
C GLY A 206 -4.68 -16.97 18.89
N GLN A 207 -5.76 -16.29 18.44
CA GLN A 207 -5.94 -14.85 18.65
C GLN A 207 -7.05 -14.56 19.66
N ARG A 208 -7.08 -13.32 20.19
CA ARG A 208 -8.19 -12.84 21.05
C ARG A 208 -9.41 -12.50 20.21
N ALA A 209 -10.60 -12.56 20.80
CA ALA A 209 -11.85 -12.10 20.22
C ALA A 209 -11.92 -10.56 20.21
N GLY A 210 -12.56 -9.97 19.19
CA GLY A 210 -12.90 -8.55 19.17
C GLY A 210 -11.97 -7.69 18.30
N HIS A 211 -11.79 -6.43 18.70
CA HIS A 211 -11.12 -5.40 17.90
C HIS A 211 -10.37 -4.37 18.78
N VAL A 212 -9.61 -3.50 18.16
CA VAL A 212 -8.92 -2.37 18.82
C VAL A 212 -9.98 -1.40 19.40
N PRO A 213 -9.92 -1.02 20.70
CA PRO A 213 -10.95 -0.22 21.32
C PRO A 213 -11.23 1.10 20.62
N GLY A 214 -12.53 1.33 20.35
CA GLY A 214 -13.01 2.53 19.64
C GLY A 214 -12.74 2.51 18.13
N ALA A 215 -12.24 1.42 17.56
CA ALA A 215 -12.15 1.27 16.13
C ALA A 215 -13.55 1.20 15.48
N VAL A 216 -13.67 1.78 14.29
CA VAL A 216 -14.86 1.61 13.44
C VAL A 216 -14.65 0.48 12.44
N ASN A 217 -15.72 -0.26 12.09
CA ASN A 217 -15.62 -1.33 11.10
C ASN A 217 -16.02 -0.84 9.71
N LEU A 218 -15.06 -0.83 8.80
CA LEU A 218 -15.27 -0.66 7.37
C LEU A 218 -14.70 -1.89 6.65
N PRO A 219 -15.49 -2.91 6.36
CA PRO A 219 -14.99 -4.13 5.71
C PRO A 219 -14.38 -3.82 4.35
N PHE A 220 -13.17 -4.31 4.09
CA PHE A 220 -12.46 -4.08 2.83
C PHE A 220 -13.29 -4.46 1.59
N SER A 221 -14.09 -5.54 1.71
CA SER A 221 -14.95 -6.03 0.63
C SER A 221 -16.07 -5.07 0.26
N SER A 222 -16.44 -4.15 1.15
CA SER A 222 -17.47 -3.14 0.88
C SER A 222 -16.99 -1.99 -0.01
N MET A 223 -15.68 -1.86 -0.25
CA MET A 223 -15.10 -0.79 -1.09
C MET A 223 -15.22 -1.08 -2.59
N VAL A 224 -15.45 -2.33 -2.97
CA VAL A 224 -15.55 -2.75 -4.37
C VAL A 224 -16.97 -3.20 -4.73
N ASP A 225 -17.27 -3.20 -6.01
CA ASP A 225 -18.47 -3.79 -6.57
C ASP A 225 -18.28 -5.30 -6.85
N GLU A 226 -19.33 -5.96 -7.37
CA GLU A 226 -19.34 -7.38 -7.71
C GLU A 226 -18.32 -7.74 -8.81
N LYS A 227 -17.86 -6.76 -9.59
CA LYS A 227 -16.86 -6.92 -10.66
C LYS A 227 -15.45 -6.64 -10.18
N GLY A 228 -15.24 -6.36 -8.87
CA GLY A 228 -13.95 -6.02 -8.28
C GLY A 228 -13.46 -4.61 -8.62
N LYS A 229 -14.29 -3.74 -9.19
CA LYS A 229 -14.00 -2.32 -9.39
C LYS A 229 -14.24 -1.56 -8.09
N LEU A 230 -13.44 -0.53 -7.85
CA LEU A 230 -13.74 0.39 -6.76
C LEU A 230 -15.10 1.07 -7.00
N LYS A 231 -15.88 1.22 -5.93
CA LYS A 231 -17.10 2.00 -5.97
C LYS A 231 -16.79 3.45 -6.32
N ARG A 232 -17.80 4.20 -6.79
CA ARG A 232 -17.63 5.62 -7.12
C ARG A 232 -17.17 6.41 -5.88
N GLU A 233 -16.34 7.41 -6.07
CA GLU A 233 -15.82 8.24 -4.96
C GLU A 233 -16.92 8.80 -4.06
N ALA A 234 -18.07 9.18 -4.64
CA ALA A 234 -19.20 9.68 -3.85
C ALA A 234 -19.77 8.61 -2.90
N ASP A 235 -19.88 7.35 -3.36
CA ASP A 235 -20.36 6.23 -2.56
C ASP A 235 -19.34 5.88 -1.45
N LEU A 236 -18.05 5.85 -1.80
CA LEU A 236 -16.96 5.63 -0.85
C LEU A 236 -16.91 6.73 0.22
N SER A 237 -17.03 8.00 -0.18
CA SER A 237 -17.07 9.14 0.73
C SER A 237 -18.26 9.06 1.69
N ALA A 238 -19.44 8.66 1.19
CA ALA A 238 -20.62 8.45 2.02
C ALA A 238 -20.41 7.35 3.06
N MET A 239 -19.71 6.25 2.71
CA MET A 239 -19.38 5.17 3.64
C MET A 239 -18.43 5.63 4.74
N PHE A 240 -17.40 6.42 4.42
CA PHE A 240 -16.50 7.00 5.43
C PHE A 240 -17.25 7.97 6.36
N THR A 241 -18.11 8.82 5.81
CA THR A 241 -18.94 9.74 6.58
C THR A 241 -19.91 8.98 7.52
N ALA A 242 -20.55 7.93 7.02
CA ALA A 242 -21.44 7.09 7.83
C ALA A 242 -20.70 6.37 8.97
N ALA A 243 -19.41 6.05 8.78
CA ALA A 243 -18.54 5.53 9.82
C ALA A 243 -18.05 6.61 10.81
N GLY A 244 -18.49 7.87 10.68
CA GLY A 244 -18.11 8.98 11.55
C GLY A 244 -16.78 9.65 11.20
N ILE A 245 -16.14 9.29 10.08
CA ILE A 245 -14.87 9.84 9.62
C ILE A 245 -15.12 11.14 8.87
N LYS A 246 -14.48 12.22 9.30
CA LYS A 246 -14.71 13.58 8.77
C LYS A 246 -13.54 14.03 7.91
N THR A 247 -13.81 14.92 6.95
CA THR A 247 -12.75 15.57 6.17
C THR A 247 -11.70 16.20 7.09
N GLY A 248 -10.43 15.91 6.84
CA GLY A 248 -9.31 16.37 7.66
C GLY A 248 -8.90 15.42 8.78
N ASP A 249 -9.71 14.39 9.06
CA ASP A 249 -9.31 13.36 10.02
C ASP A 249 -8.18 12.49 9.46
N ARG A 250 -7.42 11.91 10.39
CA ARG A 250 -6.46 10.83 10.11
C ARG A 250 -7.15 9.48 10.15
N VAL A 251 -6.84 8.62 9.20
CA VAL A 251 -7.36 7.25 9.09
C VAL A 251 -6.23 6.26 9.30
N VAL A 252 -6.28 5.48 10.37
CA VAL A 252 -5.31 4.43 10.67
C VAL A 252 -5.99 3.08 10.46
N THR A 253 -5.56 2.34 9.44
CA THR A 253 -6.22 1.09 9.05
C THR A 253 -5.48 -0.13 9.56
N TYR A 254 -6.21 -1.18 9.92
CA TYR A 254 -5.67 -2.49 10.24
C TYR A 254 -6.62 -3.60 9.79
N CYS A 255 -6.13 -4.84 9.74
CA CYS A 255 -6.97 -6.03 9.48
C CYS A 255 -6.46 -7.24 10.25
N HIS A 256 -6.33 -8.42 9.62
CA HIS A 256 -5.68 -9.58 10.24
C HIS A 256 -4.16 -9.47 10.24
N ILE A 257 -3.56 -9.12 9.09
CA ILE A 257 -2.12 -9.21 8.78
C ILE A 257 -1.65 -8.06 7.86
N GLY A 258 -2.33 -6.92 7.83
CA GLY A 258 -1.93 -5.77 7.04
C GLY A 258 -2.26 -5.84 5.54
N GLN A 259 -2.95 -6.86 5.03
CA GLN A 259 -3.29 -6.96 3.60
C GLN A 259 -4.65 -6.35 3.25
N GLN A 260 -5.74 -6.79 3.88
CA GLN A 260 -7.10 -6.27 3.63
C GLN A 260 -7.21 -4.77 3.94
N ALA A 261 -6.52 -4.33 4.98
CA ALA A 261 -6.47 -2.94 5.41
C ALA A 261 -5.91 -2.00 4.34
N THR A 262 -5.09 -2.50 3.41
CA THR A 262 -4.57 -1.67 2.33
C THR A 262 -5.64 -1.23 1.33
N VAL A 263 -6.77 -1.92 1.24
CA VAL A 263 -7.91 -1.48 0.44
C VAL A 263 -8.53 -0.22 1.05
N ILE A 264 -8.71 -0.21 2.38
CA ILE A 264 -9.19 0.98 3.10
C ILE A 264 -8.15 2.10 3.05
N TYR A 265 -6.85 1.78 3.21
CA TYR A 265 -5.76 2.73 3.05
C TYR A 265 -5.81 3.41 1.68
N PHE A 266 -5.85 2.63 0.59
CA PHE A 266 -5.92 3.14 -0.77
C PHE A 266 -7.16 4.04 -0.97
N THR A 267 -8.33 3.58 -0.50
CA THR A 267 -9.59 4.35 -0.59
C THR A 267 -9.48 5.66 0.19
N ALA A 268 -8.95 5.64 1.41
CA ALA A 268 -8.74 6.84 2.21
C ALA A 268 -7.81 7.84 1.51
N ARG A 269 -6.71 7.35 0.90
CA ARG A 269 -5.80 8.17 0.10
C ARG A 269 -6.50 8.77 -1.12
N LEU A 270 -7.28 7.97 -1.85
CA LEU A 270 -8.08 8.42 -3.00
C LEU A 270 -9.05 9.54 -2.60
N LEU A 271 -9.68 9.42 -1.44
CA LEU A 271 -10.58 10.44 -0.88
C LEU A 271 -9.84 11.62 -0.23
N GLY A 272 -8.50 11.60 -0.15
CA GLY A 272 -7.64 12.68 0.34
C GLY A 272 -7.47 12.76 1.85
N PHE A 273 -7.69 11.66 2.55
CA PHE A 273 -7.36 11.57 3.97
C PHE A 273 -5.86 11.37 4.22
N ASP A 274 -5.37 11.81 5.37
CA ASP A 274 -4.09 11.38 5.94
C ASP A 274 -4.26 9.92 6.40
N ALA A 275 -3.85 8.97 5.54
CA ALA A 275 -4.01 7.55 5.78
C ALA A 275 -2.71 6.90 6.26
N ARG A 276 -2.84 5.97 7.20
CA ARG A 276 -1.74 5.16 7.75
C ARG A 276 -2.16 3.71 7.86
N LEU A 277 -1.18 2.80 7.80
CA LEU A 277 -1.41 1.38 8.03
C LEU A 277 -0.72 0.93 9.32
N TYR A 278 -1.45 0.31 10.22
CA TYR A 278 -0.88 -0.53 11.26
C TYR A 278 -0.57 -1.91 10.67
N ASP A 279 0.70 -2.12 10.28
CA ASP A 279 1.12 -3.28 9.50
C ASP A 279 0.98 -4.59 10.28
N GLY A 280 1.44 -4.65 11.53
CA GLY A 280 1.27 -5.81 12.42
C GLY A 280 -0.18 -6.20 12.68
N SER A 281 -1.12 -5.26 12.53
CA SER A 281 -2.56 -5.50 12.54
C SER A 281 -3.06 -6.32 13.76
N TRP A 282 -4.14 -7.08 13.57
CA TRP A 282 -4.71 -7.89 14.65
C TRP A 282 -3.78 -9.03 15.09
N GLN A 283 -2.94 -9.53 14.19
CA GLN A 283 -1.95 -10.56 14.53
C GLN A 283 -1.00 -10.07 15.63
N ASP A 284 -0.49 -8.84 15.52
CA ASP A 284 0.37 -8.22 16.54
C ASP A 284 -0.46 -7.78 17.77
N TRP A 285 -1.56 -7.04 17.55
CA TRP A 285 -2.36 -6.48 18.64
C TRP A 285 -2.90 -7.55 19.58
N SER A 286 -3.47 -8.63 19.02
CA SER A 286 -4.08 -9.71 19.80
C SER A 286 -3.06 -10.56 20.57
N ALA A 287 -1.81 -10.60 20.14
CA ALA A 287 -0.73 -11.30 20.83
C ALA A 287 -0.24 -10.54 22.08
N ARG A 288 -0.43 -9.22 22.12
CA ARG A 288 0.02 -8.35 23.22
C ARG A 288 -1.01 -8.32 24.34
N GLN A 289 -0.70 -8.97 25.46
CA GLN A 289 -1.62 -9.07 26.62
C GLN A 289 -1.80 -7.75 27.37
N ASP A 290 -0.87 -6.82 27.25
CA ASP A 290 -0.89 -5.48 27.81
C ASP A 290 -1.80 -4.50 27.05
N LEU A 291 -2.21 -4.84 25.83
CA LEU A 291 -3.07 -4.01 25.01
C LEU A 291 -4.56 -4.37 25.20
N PRO A 292 -5.45 -3.36 25.32
CA PRO A 292 -6.87 -3.58 25.51
C PRO A 292 -7.56 -4.12 24.25
N VAL A 293 -8.67 -4.84 24.45
CA VAL A 293 -9.53 -5.35 23.38
C VAL A 293 -10.98 -5.00 23.70
N GLU A 294 -11.75 -4.64 22.69
CA GLU A 294 -13.20 -4.42 22.77
C GLU A 294 -13.92 -5.54 22.00
N VAL A 295 -15.04 -6.04 22.54
CA VAL A 295 -15.86 -7.12 21.97
C VAL A 295 -17.30 -6.63 21.81
N GLY A 296 -17.96 -7.03 20.74
CA GLY A 296 -19.35 -6.62 20.45
C GLY A 296 -19.43 -5.31 19.69
N ASN A 297 -20.64 -4.75 19.61
CA ASN A 297 -21.03 -3.52 18.92
C ASN A 297 -20.47 -3.37 17.48
N ILE A 298 -21.17 -4.01 16.54
CA ILE A 298 -21.13 -3.50 15.17
C ILE A 298 -21.90 -2.16 15.26
N HIS A 299 -21.19 -1.03 15.17
CA HIS A 299 -21.86 0.23 14.88
C HIS A 299 -22.57 0.02 13.55
N LYS A 300 -23.90 -0.19 13.58
CA LYS A 300 -24.71 -0.13 12.36
C LYS A 300 -24.57 1.30 11.86
N PRO A 301 -24.19 1.48 10.59
CA PRO A 301 -24.20 2.79 9.96
C PRO A 301 -25.57 3.42 10.00
#